data_fd397e66dff0a1418d39449ebb4b0b5d
#
_entry.id   fd397e66dff0a1418d39449ebb4b0b5d
#
_cell.length_a   1.000
_cell.length_b   1.000
_cell.length_c   1.000
_cell.angle_alpha   90.00
_cell.angle_beta   90.00
_cell.angle_gamma   90.00
#
_symmetry.space_group_name_H-M   'P 1'
#
loop_
_entity.id
_entity.type
_entity.pdbx_description
1 polymer ?
#
loop_
_entity_poly.entity_id
_entity_poly.type
_entity_poly.pdbx_seq_one_letter_code
_entity_poly.pdbx_strand_id
1 'polypeptide(L)'
;MKIKLIYPKWPKLEFQTEFHLPPHGPVVFAASIPENIDIEFVDENREPLDLNDDCDLVCISMMLTSQAPRGWEIGDIYRSKGKKVIFGGIAVMLHPEETMKHADSVFLGETETRFESVIEDFKNNKLKPVYNYMQDFPPIESIGTAKRNILNYNHYTYKGVKMVDLVHASRGCKFNCFPCCTGYLGGRKFRPRPFDKVVEELASINNDKLFIVDNSLAQDKKWEIELFKAIAPLKKKWCCHPIEDDDEVLKYASKAGAWYVYQAIFDTSDYIRNRVKRYKDYGIAVEGTIILGLDDHDEDYIKRLVDFLLEIDLDLAEFTILTPYPHTKTWADMHKEKRILHYNWRDYNAGKVVFKPKLMSEKKLQELYNYAWNTFYKDEPQRLKMARLFKQLKNKNSIIKEGVK
;
A
#
# COMPACT_ATOMS: atom_id res chain seq x y z
N MET A 1 21.99 18.74 12.30
CA MET A 1 20.70 19.02 11.64
C MET A 1 19.73 17.91 11.99
N LYS A 2 18.53 18.29 12.42
CA LYS A 2 17.47 17.35 12.82
C LYS A 2 16.27 17.50 11.89
N ILE A 3 15.84 16.40 11.26
CA ILE A 3 14.65 16.32 10.43
C ILE A 3 13.53 15.67 11.24
N LYS A 4 12.37 16.35 11.32
CA LYS A 4 11.12 15.77 11.81
C LYS A 4 10.39 15.15 10.62
N LEU A 5 10.32 13.82 10.57
CA LEU A 5 9.58 13.08 9.54
C LEU A 5 8.22 12.66 10.10
N ILE A 6 7.17 13.16 9.49
CA ILE A 6 5.80 12.96 9.98
C ILE A 6 4.99 12.14 8.96
N TYR A 7 4.30 11.13 9.47
CA TYR A 7 3.30 10.35 8.73
C TYR A 7 1.92 10.67 9.33
N PRO A 8 1.12 11.54 8.67
CA PRO A 8 -0.14 12.04 9.22
C PRO A 8 -1.17 10.93 9.42
N LYS A 9 -2.04 11.11 10.38
CA LYS A 9 -3.18 10.20 10.55
C LYS A 9 -4.18 10.34 9.42
N TRP A 10 -4.85 9.21 9.12
CA TRP A 10 -5.99 9.16 8.19
C TRP A 10 -7.29 8.81 8.92
N PRO A 11 -8.46 9.17 8.36
CA PRO A 11 -9.73 8.73 8.90
C PRO A 11 -9.84 7.20 8.89
N LYS A 12 -10.17 6.59 10.03
CA LYS A 12 -10.43 5.15 10.10
C LYS A 12 -11.68 4.81 9.31
N LEU A 13 -11.64 3.70 8.58
CA LEU A 13 -12.80 3.10 7.94
C LEU A 13 -13.57 2.24 8.94
N GLU A 14 -14.88 2.17 8.80
CA GLU A 14 -15.76 1.39 9.69
C GLU A 14 -15.39 -0.10 9.71
N PHE A 15 -15.06 -0.65 8.54
CA PHE A 15 -14.71 -2.06 8.37
C PHE A 15 -13.20 -2.34 8.39
N GLN A 16 -12.38 -1.31 8.60
CA GLN A 16 -10.93 -1.48 8.66
C GLN A 16 -10.51 -2.22 9.93
N THR A 17 -9.59 -3.17 9.78
CA THR A 17 -8.97 -3.84 10.93
C THR A 17 -8.20 -2.87 11.82
N GLU A 18 -8.16 -3.12 13.12
CA GLU A 18 -7.51 -2.23 14.11
C GLU A 18 -5.99 -2.32 14.12
N PHE A 19 -5.37 -3.14 13.26
CA PHE A 19 -3.91 -3.24 13.20
C PHE A 19 -3.32 -2.20 12.24
N HIS A 20 -2.09 -1.79 12.52
CA HIS A 20 -1.29 -0.94 11.64
C HIS A 20 -0.03 -1.68 11.21
N LEU A 21 0.30 -1.59 9.94
CA LEU A 21 1.58 -2.04 9.41
C LEU A 21 2.61 -0.90 9.54
N PRO A 22 3.91 -1.23 9.75
CA PRO A 22 4.95 -0.21 9.71
C PRO A 22 4.97 0.44 8.32
N PRO A 23 4.93 1.79 8.24
CA PRO A 23 4.82 2.47 6.95
C PRO A 23 6.11 2.35 6.14
N HIS A 24 6.00 1.85 4.90
CA HIS A 24 7.15 1.59 4.04
C HIS A 24 7.75 2.88 3.43
N GLY A 25 6.91 3.81 2.99
CA GLY A 25 7.37 5.06 2.39
C GLY A 25 8.35 5.85 3.27
N PRO A 26 8.04 6.13 4.54
CA PRO A 26 8.94 6.82 5.45
C PRO A 26 10.31 6.15 5.66
N VAL A 27 10.36 4.81 5.77
CA VAL A 27 11.65 4.10 5.98
C VAL A 27 12.51 4.07 4.72
N VAL A 28 11.88 4.03 3.54
CA VAL A 28 12.58 4.16 2.24
C VAL A 28 13.08 5.59 2.05
N PHE A 29 12.26 6.59 2.34
CA PHE A 29 12.66 7.98 2.31
C PHE A 29 13.83 8.25 3.27
N ALA A 30 13.78 7.75 4.50
CA ALA A 30 14.85 7.91 5.47
C ALA A 30 16.19 7.32 5.00
N ALA A 31 16.15 6.28 4.16
CA ALA A 31 17.37 5.70 3.57
C ALA A 31 18.02 6.61 2.51
N SER A 32 17.28 7.59 1.96
CA SER A 32 17.84 8.60 1.03
C SER A 32 18.40 9.85 1.73
N ILE A 33 18.35 9.89 3.05
CA ILE A 33 18.89 10.98 3.87
C ILE A 33 20.31 10.60 4.36
N PRO A 34 21.30 11.51 4.23
CA PRO A 34 22.65 11.29 4.74
C PRO A 34 22.68 10.85 6.20
N GLU A 35 23.58 9.93 6.55
CA GLU A 35 23.66 9.33 7.89
C GLU A 35 23.98 10.33 9.01
N ASN A 36 24.66 11.42 8.69
CA ASN A 36 25.00 12.49 9.65
C ASN A 36 23.84 13.45 9.98
N ILE A 37 22.65 13.15 9.46
CA ILE A 37 21.42 13.89 9.75
C ILE A 37 20.52 13.05 10.67
N ASP A 38 20.14 13.64 11.79
CA ASP A 38 19.25 13.02 12.74
C ASP A 38 17.79 13.06 12.21
N ILE A 39 17.10 11.93 12.33
CA ILE A 39 15.70 11.78 11.89
C ILE A 39 14.87 11.37 13.07
N GLU A 40 13.94 12.21 13.46
CA GLU A 40 12.86 11.86 14.37
C GLU A 40 11.61 11.54 13.56
N PHE A 41 11.14 10.28 13.62
CA PHE A 41 9.96 9.84 12.93
C PHE A 41 8.75 9.75 13.86
N VAL A 42 7.61 10.30 13.43
CA VAL A 42 6.33 10.21 14.12
C VAL A 42 5.25 9.67 13.16
N ASP A 43 4.65 8.54 13.54
CA ASP A 43 3.42 8.04 12.94
C ASP A 43 2.22 8.50 13.78
N GLU A 44 1.51 9.54 13.33
CA GLU A 44 0.37 10.12 14.05
C GLU A 44 -0.82 9.15 14.22
N ASN A 45 -0.81 8.01 13.51
CA ASN A 45 -1.79 6.95 13.72
C ASN A 45 -1.48 6.11 14.98
N ARG A 46 -0.25 6.19 15.50
CA ARG A 46 0.24 5.36 16.61
C ARG A 46 0.61 6.14 17.86
N GLU A 47 1.00 7.39 17.70
CA GLU A 47 1.39 8.26 18.79
C GLU A 47 0.97 9.72 18.53
N PRO A 48 0.77 10.52 19.57
CA PRO A 48 0.46 11.94 19.40
C PRO A 48 1.68 12.68 18.82
N LEU A 49 1.40 13.60 17.90
CA LEU A 49 2.40 14.51 17.34
C LEU A 49 2.61 15.69 18.30
N ASP A 50 3.85 15.85 18.81
CA ASP A 50 4.25 17.11 19.45
C ASP A 50 4.59 18.14 18.37
N LEU A 51 3.80 19.21 18.36
CA LEU A 51 3.97 20.32 17.43
C LEU A 51 4.95 21.39 17.94
N ASN A 52 5.45 21.30 19.17
CA ASN A 52 6.32 22.30 19.79
C ASN A 52 7.79 21.87 19.90
N ASP A 53 8.10 20.68 19.42
CA ASP A 53 9.46 20.15 19.45
C ASP A 53 10.40 20.91 18.53
N ASP A 54 11.69 20.85 18.86
CA ASP A 54 12.72 21.53 18.07
C ASP A 54 13.22 20.63 16.93
N CYS A 55 13.14 21.15 15.72
CA CYS A 55 13.67 20.53 14.51
C CYS A 55 14.12 21.63 13.52
N ASP A 56 15.07 21.30 12.65
CA ASP A 56 15.53 22.23 11.61
C ASP A 56 14.62 22.22 10.39
N LEU A 57 14.14 21.04 10.00
CA LEU A 57 13.33 20.82 8.81
C LEU A 57 12.20 19.82 9.10
N VAL A 58 11.02 20.10 8.60
CA VAL A 58 9.86 19.18 8.68
C VAL A 58 9.64 18.53 7.32
N CYS A 59 9.60 17.19 7.30
CA CYS A 59 9.24 16.41 6.13
C CYS A 59 7.94 15.66 6.41
N ILE A 60 6.93 15.83 5.56
CA ILE A 60 5.62 15.18 5.71
C ILE A 60 5.42 14.19 4.58
N SER A 61 5.31 12.90 4.93
CA SER A 61 5.11 11.79 3.98
C SER A 61 3.66 11.37 3.97
N MET A 62 2.97 11.51 2.85
CA MET A 62 1.54 11.16 2.71
C MET A 62 1.35 10.07 1.67
N MET A 63 0.74 8.95 2.06
CA MET A 63 0.42 7.84 1.16
C MET A 63 -1.00 7.95 0.59
N LEU A 64 -1.98 8.23 1.44
CA LEU A 64 -3.39 8.21 1.10
C LEU A 64 -3.92 9.62 0.83
N THR A 65 -4.76 9.77 -0.20
CA THR A 65 -5.49 11.03 -0.43
C THR A 65 -6.25 11.50 0.82
N SER A 66 -6.82 10.57 1.59
CA SER A 66 -7.54 10.90 2.83
C SER A 66 -6.66 11.43 3.97
N GLN A 67 -5.32 11.26 3.89
CA GLN A 67 -4.36 11.88 4.83
C GLN A 67 -4.09 13.34 4.50
N ALA A 68 -4.26 13.75 3.23
CA ALA A 68 -3.80 15.05 2.75
C ALA A 68 -4.34 16.23 3.57
N PRO A 69 -5.63 16.32 3.92
CA PRO A 69 -6.13 17.44 4.73
C PRO A 69 -5.45 17.56 6.11
N ARG A 70 -5.10 16.42 6.73
CA ARG A 70 -4.37 16.44 8.00
C ARG A 70 -2.91 16.82 7.80
N GLY A 71 -2.28 16.32 6.76
CA GLY A 71 -0.91 16.72 6.41
C GLY A 71 -0.80 18.22 6.15
N TRP A 72 -1.72 18.80 5.40
CA TRP A 72 -1.76 20.25 5.13
C TRP A 72 -1.93 21.06 6.39
N GLU A 73 -2.83 20.68 7.29
CA GLU A 73 -3.00 21.31 8.61
C GLU A 73 -1.69 21.30 9.42
N ILE A 74 -0.99 20.16 9.45
CA ILE A 74 0.32 20.05 10.12
C ILE A 74 1.34 20.99 9.47
N GLY A 75 1.39 21.02 8.14
CA GLY A 75 2.28 21.91 7.39
C GLY A 75 2.06 23.38 7.72
N ASP A 76 0.81 23.83 7.74
CA ASP A 76 0.45 25.21 8.08
C ASP A 76 0.86 25.56 9.51
N ILE A 77 0.69 24.66 10.47
CA ILE A 77 1.10 24.88 11.86
C ILE A 77 2.63 25.06 11.96
N TYR A 78 3.43 24.18 11.34
CA TYR A 78 4.88 24.32 11.39
C TYR A 78 5.38 25.57 10.65
N ARG A 79 4.79 25.89 9.50
CA ARG A 79 5.12 27.13 8.75
C ARG A 79 4.77 28.39 9.55
N SER A 80 3.65 28.41 10.27
CA SER A 80 3.29 29.53 11.15
C SER A 80 4.30 29.76 12.30
N LYS A 81 5.07 28.70 12.65
CA LYS A 81 6.16 28.73 13.62
C LYS A 81 7.53 29.04 12.97
N GLY A 82 7.55 29.39 11.69
CA GLY A 82 8.77 29.71 10.94
C GLY A 82 9.61 28.50 10.53
N LYS A 83 9.11 27.27 10.69
CA LYS A 83 9.80 26.05 10.22
C LYS A 83 9.55 25.83 8.73
N LYS A 84 10.58 25.34 8.02
CA LYS A 84 10.44 24.95 6.62
C LYS A 84 9.81 23.57 6.52
N VAL A 85 8.86 23.42 5.58
CA VAL A 85 8.07 22.19 5.41
C VAL A 85 8.18 21.67 3.97
N ILE A 86 8.61 20.41 3.85
CA ILE A 86 8.66 19.67 2.58
C ILE A 86 7.65 18.54 2.63
N PHE A 87 6.82 18.44 1.59
CA PHE A 87 5.89 17.33 1.44
C PHE A 87 6.36 16.34 0.37
N GLY A 88 6.12 15.05 0.60
CA GLY A 88 6.37 13.98 -0.36
C GLY A 88 5.40 12.80 -0.18
N GLY A 89 5.52 11.83 -1.08
CA GLY A 89 4.71 10.62 -1.08
C GLY A 89 3.55 10.63 -2.08
N ILE A 90 2.83 9.53 -2.16
CA ILE A 90 1.82 9.26 -3.21
C ILE A 90 0.71 10.31 -3.24
N ALA A 91 0.18 10.72 -2.08
CA ALA A 91 -0.88 11.72 -2.03
C ALA A 91 -0.41 13.09 -2.53
N VAL A 92 0.87 13.44 -2.32
CA VAL A 92 1.43 14.70 -2.85
C VAL A 92 1.52 14.65 -4.37
N MET A 93 1.91 13.52 -4.95
CA MET A 93 1.95 13.35 -6.40
C MET A 93 0.54 13.41 -7.03
N LEU A 94 -0.50 13.04 -6.28
CA LEU A 94 -1.90 13.15 -6.74
C LEU A 94 -2.50 14.57 -6.53
N HIS A 95 -1.95 15.36 -5.61
CA HIS A 95 -2.47 16.68 -5.23
C HIS A 95 -1.35 17.74 -5.13
N PRO A 96 -0.47 17.88 -6.15
CA PRO A 96 0.71 18.75 -6.02
C PRO A 96 0.34 20.22 -5.85
N GLU A 97 -0.60 20.74 -6.65
CA GLU A 97 -0.98 22.16 -6.60
C GLU A 97 -1.66 22.55 -5.29
N GLU A 98 -2.50 21.66 -4.73
CA GLU A 98 -3.12 21.90 -3.44
C GLU A 98 -2.10 21.83 -2.32
N THR A 99 -1.21 20.83 -2.34
CA THR A 99 -0.17 20.66 -1.33
C THR A 99 0.81 21.85 -1.31
N MET A 100 1.13 22.44 -2.46
CA MET A 100 2.00 23.62 -2.53
C MET A 100 1.49 24.82 -1.75
N LYS A 101 0.18 24.97 -1.56
CA LYS A 101 -0.38 26.06 -0.73
C LYS A 101 0.02 25.93 0.75
N HIS A 102 0.31 24.72 1.19
CA HIS A 102 0.62 24.34 2.58
C HIS A 102 2.10 24.01 2.81
N ALA A 103 2.94 24.15 1.79
CA ALA A 103 4.34 23.75 1.77
C ALA A 103 5.29 24.91 1.52
N ASP A 104 6.55 24.78 1.95
CA ASP A 104 7.66 25.56 1.39
C ASP A 104 8.23 24.86 0.15
N SER A 105 8.08 23.53 0.09
CA SER A 105 8.52 22.72 -1.05
C SER A 105 7.69 21.45 -1.17
N VAL A 106 7.47 20.97 -2.39
CA VAL A 106 6.93 19.63 -2.67
C VAL A 106 7.96 18.82 -3.45
N PHE A 107 8.09 17.54 -3.08
CA PHE A 107 8.94 16.57 -3.76
C PHE A 107 8.06 15.53 -4.46
N LEU A 108 8.17 15.43 -5.77
CA LEU A 108 7.38 14.55 -6.63
C LEU A 108 8.31 13.52 -7.28
N GLY A 109 8.06 12.24 -7.03
CA GLY A 109 8.85 11.12 -7.55
C GLY A 109 9.64 10.37 -6.49
N GLU A 110 10.66 9.62 -6.92
CA GLU A 110 11.51 8.79 -6.06
C GLU A 110 12.69 9.61 -5.54
N THR A 111 13.04 9.45 -4.26
CA THR A 111 14.00 10.33 -3.54
C THR A 111 15.45 9.87 -3.65
N GLU A 112 15.70 8.62 -4.01
CA GLU A 112 17.03 8.05 -4.07
C GLU A 112 17.94 8.83 -5.03
N THR A 113 19.16 9.08 -4.60
CA THR A 113 20.18 9.89 -5.30
C THR A 113 19.85 11.38 -5.51
N ARG A 114 18.71 11.87 -4.98
CA ARG A 114 18.19 13.23 -5.28
C ARG A 114 17.93 14.06 -4.05
N PHE A 115 17.53 13.45 -2.94
CA PHE A 115 17.10 14.21 -1.78
C PHE A 115 18.27 14.90 -1.05
N GLU A 116 19.49 14.43 -1.23
CA GLU A 116 20.70 15.09 -0.74
C GLU A 116 20.82 16.52 -1.28
N SER A 117 20.56 16.74 -2.56
CA SER A 117 20.55 18.08 -3.15
C SER A 117 19.46 19.00 -2.59
N VAL A 118 18.31 18.43 -2.19
CA VAL A 118 17.25 19.20 -1.51
C VAL A 118 17.71 19.67 -0.12
N ILE A 119 18.44 18.81 0.59
CA ILE A 119 19.03 19.14 1.90
C ILE A 119 20.09 20.25 1.75
N GLU A 120 20.90 20.20 0.70
CA GLU A 120 21.87 21.26 0.40
C GLU A 120 21.18 22.58 0.06
N ASP A 121 20.15 22.55 -0.78
CA ASP A 121 19.35 23.73 -1.10
C ASP A 121 18.71 24.31 0.19
N PHE A 122 18.22 23.47 1.09
CA PHE A 122 17.70 23.91 2.40
C PHE A 122 18.76 24.61 3.24
N LYS A 123 19.94 23.99 3.41
CA LYS A 123 21.06 24.57 4.20
C LYS A 123 21.53 25.92 3.64
N ASN A 124 21.42 26.11 2.34
CA ASN A 124 21.81 27.34 1.65
C ASN A 124 20.66 28.36 1.51
N ASN A 125 19.50 28.14 2.13
CA ASN A 125 18.28 28.93 1.97
C ASN A 125 17.83 29.09 0.51
N LYS A 126 18.00 28.05 -0.30
CA LYS A 126 17.69 28.00 -1.75
C LYS A 126 16.62 26.93 -2.09
N LEU A 127 15.80 26.52 -1.11
CA LEU A 127 14.72 25.57 -1.37
C LEU A 127 13.87 26.03 -2.56
N LYS A 128 13.69 25.11 -3.52
CA LYS A 128 12.79 25.32 -4.64
C LYS A 128 11.35 24.98 -4.23
N PRO A 129 10.34 25.68 -4.73
CA PRO A 129 8.94 25.33 -4.44
C PRO A 129 8.58 23.92 -4.85
N VAL A 130 9.19 23.41 -5.95
CA VAL A 130 8.91 22.09 -6.52
C VAL A 130 10.20 21.41 -6.95
N TYR A 131 10.39 20.16 -6.49
CA TYR A 131 11.34 19.21 -7.01
C TYR A 131 10.54 18.12 -7.73
N ASN A 132 10.50 18.20 -9.07
CA ASN A 132 9.67 17.31 -9.87
C ASN A 132 10.53 16.31 -10.64
N TYR A 133 10.45 15.05 -10.21
CA TYR A 133 11.09 13.89 -10.83
C TYR A 133 10.08 12.83 -11.26
N MET A 134 8.83 13.23 -11.47
CA MET A 134 7.80 12.33 -12.00
C MET A 134 8.25 11.75 -13.34
N GLN A 135 8.17 10.42 -13.49
CA GLN A 135 8.62 9.67 -14.69
C GLN A 135 10.13 9.72 -14.99
N ASP A 136 10.91 10.41 -14.14
CA ASP A 136 12.38 10.37 -14.16
C ASP A 136 12.84 9.53 -12.96
N PHE A 137 13.07 8.24 -13.19
CA PHE A 137 13.37 7.28 -12.12
C PHE A 137 14.87 7.14 -11.91
N PRO A 138 15.35 7.06 -10.65
CA PRO A 138 16.73 6.74 -10.36
C PRO A 138 17.08 5.32 -10.83
N PRO A 139 18.37 5.02 -11.04
CA PRO A 139 18.81 3.64 -11.27
C PRO A 139 18.29 2.72 -10.17
N ILE A 140 17.71 1.58 -10.54
CA ILE A 140 17.08 0.67 -9.56
C ILE A 140 18.10 0.11 -8.55
N GLU A 141 19.36 0.03 -8.92
CA GLU A 141 20.48 -0.40 -8.11
C GLU A 141 20.83 0.59 -7.00
N SER A 142 20.42 1.87 -7.17
CA SER A 142 20.63 2.92 -6.15
C SER A 142 19.67 2.83 -4.97
N ILE A 143 18.67 1.95 -5.05
CA ILE A 143 17.72 1.74 -3.95
C ILE A 143 18.42 0.96 -2.86
N GLY A 144 18.73 1.65 -1.77
CA GLY A 144 19.33 1.07 -0.58
C GLY A 144 18.34 0.26 0.27
N THR A 145 18.87 -0.37 1.31
CA THR A 145 18.05 -1.01 2.35
C THR A 145 17.27 0.06 3.12
N ALA A 146 15.97 -0.15 3.30
CA ALA A 146 15.11 0.78 4.03
C ALA A 146 15.59 0.98 5.48
N LYS A 147 15.62 2.24 5.94
CA LYS A 147 16.13 2.63 7.27
C LYS A 147 15.09 2.38 8.36
N ARG A 148 14.90 1.12 8.73
CA ARG A 148 13.85 0.67 9.67
C ARG A 148 14.12 1.02 11.13
N ASN A 149 15.33 1.43 11.48
CA ASN A 149 15.69 1.85 12.84
C ASN A 149 15.03 3.16 13.29
N ILE A 150 14.38 3.91 12.39
CA ILE A 150 13.55 5.06 12.76
C ILE A 150 12.19 4.65 13.35
N LEU A 151 11.79 3.37 13.22
CA LEU A 151 10.51 2.87 13.68
C LEU A 151 10.56 2.39 15.14
N ASN A 152 9.57 2.79 15.93
CA ASN A 152 9.29 2.13 17.20
C ASN A 152 8.36 0.92 16.96
N TYR A 153 8.95 -0.28 16.87
CA TYR A 153 8.20 -1.50 16.57
C TYR A 153 7.14 -1.88 17.62
N ASN A 154 7.20 -1.34 18.84
CA ASN A 154 6.15 -1.55 19.83
C ASN A 154 4.80 -0.96 19.37
N HIS A 155 4.82 0.03 18.51
CA HIS A 155 3.62 0.63 17.92
C HIS A 155 2.95 -0.27 16.86
N TYR A 156 3.68 -1.23 16.28
CA TYR A 156 3.20 -2.09 15.20
C TYR A 156 2.96 -3.53 15.68
N THR A 157 2.21 -3.64 16.76
CA THR A 157 1.74 -4.92 17.32
C THR A 157 0.22 -4.93 17.40
N TYR A 158 -0.37 -6.08 17.20
CA TYR A 158 -1.81 -6.31 17.40
C TYR A 158 -2.01 -7.52 18.29
N LYS A 159 -2.63 -7.30 19.47
CA LYS A 159 -2.85 -8.35 20.48
C LYS A 159 -1.57 -9.15 20.79
N GLY A 160 -0.44 -8.46 20.94
CA GLY A 160 0.85 -9.06 21.24
C GLY A 160 1.55 -9.75 20.07
N VAL A 161 0.97 -9.68 18.86
CA VAL A 161 1.59 -10.22 17.64
C VAL A 161 2.26 -9.08 16.87
N LYS A 162 3.56 -9.22 16.60
CA LYS A 162 4.30 -8.28 15.74
C LYS A 162 3.74 -8.34 14.31
N MET A 163 3.43 -7.18 13.75
CA MET A 163 2.92 -7.07 12.38
C MET A 163 4.03 -7.36 11.36
N VAL A 164 3.61 -7.62 10.12
CA VAL A 164 4.54 -7.88 9.01
C VAL A 164 5.36 -6.64 8.68
N ASP A 165 6.63 -6.82 8.33
CA ASP A 165 7.44 -5.76 7.75
C ASP A 165 7.20 -5.66 6.24
N LEU A 166 7.33 -4.45 5.70
CA LEU A 166 7.09 -4.17 4.29
C LEU A 166 8.43 -4.05 3.54
N VAL A 167 8.48 -4.66 2.35
CA VAL A 167 9.63 -4.61 1.46
C VAL A 167 9.15 -4.62 0.01
N HIS A 168 9.93 -4.07 -0.91
CA HIS A 168 9.66 -4.21 -2.34
C HIS A 168 10.85 -4.88 -3.05
N ALA A 169 10.53 -5.77 -3.99
CA ALA A 169 11.48 -6.46 -4.85
C ALA A 169 11.59 -5.80 -6.23
N SER A 170 10.58 -5.00 -6.60
CA SER A 170 10.56 -4.23 -7.85
C SER A 170 9.81 -2.92 -7.68
N ARG A 171 9.90 -2.04 -8.67
CA ARG A 171 9.11 -0.81 -8.78
C ARG A 171 8.48 -0.67 -10.16
N GLY A 172 7.45 0.18 -10.25
CA GLY A 172 6.66 0.37 -11.45
C GLY A 172 5.75 -0.82 -11.77
N CYS A 173 4.94 -0.70 -12.81
CA CYS A 173 4.03 -1.75 -13.25
C CYS A 173 3.75 -1.61 -14.74
N LYS A 174 4.01 -2.66 -15.53
CA LYS A 174 3.77 -2.65 -16.98
C LYS A 174 2.28 -2.68 -17.34
N PHE A 175 1.43 -3.08 -16.41
CA PHE A 175 -0.01 -3.22 -16.66
C PHE A 175 -0.72 -1.86 -16.67
N ASN A 176 -1.83 -1.80 -17.42
CA ASN A 176 -2.71 -0.65 -17.52
C ASN A 176 -4.10 -0.97 -16.97
N CYS A 177 -4.15 -1.50 -15.76
CA CYS A 177 -5.40 -1.92 -15.14
C CYS A 177 -6.29 -0.72 -14.81
N PHE A 178 -7.59 -0.87 -15.07
CA PHE A 178 -8.61 0.06 -14.61
C PHE A 178 -8.99 -0.28 -13.15
N PRO A 179 -9.18 0.69 -12.27
CA PRO A 179 -8.96 2.15 -12.35
C PRO A 179 -7.61 2.60 -11.78
N CYS A 180 -6.58 1.77 -11.87
CA CYS A 180 -5.31 1.91 -11.16
C CYS A 180 -4.52 3.18 -11.54
N CYS A 181 -3.98 3.89 -10.53
CA CYS A 181 -3.15 5.08 -10.70
C CYS A 181 -1.64 4.79 -10.77
N THR A 182 -1.21 3.54 -10.62
CA THR A 182 0.22 3.18 -10.54
C THR A 182 1.02 3.64 -11.75
N GLY A 183 0.45 3.58 -12.95
CA GLY A 183 1.13 4.04 -14.16
C GLY A 183 1.47 5.53 -14.15
N TYR A 184 0.68 6.36 -13.48
CA TYR A 184 0.96 7.77 -13.27
C TYR A 184 2.05 7.96 -12.19
N LEU A 185 1.97 7.24 -11.10
CA LEU A 185 2.81 7.41 -9.91
C LEU A 185 4.21 6.81 -10.07
N GLY A 186 4.30 5.55 -10.49
CA GLY A 186 5.54 4.76 -10.49
C GLY A 186 6.03 4.36 -11.89
N GLY A 187 5.35 4.85 -12.96
CA GLY A 187 5.66 4.53 -14.35
C GLY A 187 5.19 3.15 -14.80
N ARG A 188 5.18 2.98 -16.13
CA ARG A 188 4.71 1.75 -16.81
C ARG A 188 5.84 0.81 -17.19
N LYS A 189 6.98 0.90 -16.53
CA LYS A 189 8.10 -0.01 -16.71
C LYS A 189 8.26 -0.86 -15.47
N PHE A 190 8.36 -2.16 -15.66
CA PHE A 190 8.82 -3.06 -14.64
C PHE A 190 10.31 -2.84 -14.36
N ARG A 191 10.66 -2.52 -13.14
CA ARG A 191 12.02 -2.23 -12.70
C ARG A 191 12.38 -3.14 -11.54
N PRO A 192 12.85 -4.38 -11.80
CA PRO A 192 13.24 -5.32 -10.75
C PRO A 192 14.54 -4.89 -10.07
N ARG A 193 14.61 -5.03 -8.76
CA ARG A 193 15.84 -4.88 -7.98
C ARG A 193 16.75 -6.11 -8.19
N PRO A 194 18.08 -5.94 -8.09
CA PRO A 194 19.00 -7.07 -8.06
C PRO A 194 18.63 -8.07 -6.94
N PHE A 195 18.65 -9.36 -7.24
CA PHE A 195 18.21 -10.40 -6.28
C PHE A 195 19.06 -10.42 -5.00
N ASP A 196 20.36 -10.20 -5.12
CA ASP A 196 21.28 -10.10 -3.98
C ASP A 196 20.85 -8.97 -3.02
N LYS A 197 20.46 -7.80 -3.54
CA LYS A 197 20.00 -6.69 -2.74
C LYS A 197 18.65 -6.96 -2.06
N VAL A 198 17.75 -7.65 -2.75
CA VAL A 198 16.46 -8.07 -2.15
C VAL A 198 16.70 -9.10 -1.05
N VAL A 199 17.53 -10.11 -1.29
CA VAL A 199 17.90 -11.14 -0.30
C VAL A 199 18.57 -10.52 0.91
N GLU A 200 19.54 -9.62 0.71
CA GLU A 200 20.24 -8.90 1.77
C GLU A 200 19.27 -8.14 2.66
N GLU A 201 18.36 -7.37 2.06
CA GLU A 201 17.34 -6.61 2.81
C GLU A 201 16.40 -7.52 3.57
N LEU A 202 15.87 -8.58 2.94
CA LEU A 202 15.00 -9.56 3.60
C LEU A 202 15.68 -10.27 4.77
N ALA A 203 16.96 -10.61 4.62
CA ALA A 203 17.78 -11.24 5.67
C ALA A 203 17.99 -10.30 6.86
N SER A 204 18.14 -9.00 6.62
CA SER A 204 18.36 -7.99 7.67
C SER A 204 17.11 -7.73 8.55
N ILE A 205 15.93 -8.09 8.08
CA ILE A 205 14.69 -7.88 8.82
C ILE A 205 14.50 -8.92 9.90
N ASN A 206 14.54 -8.50 11.16
CA ASN A 206 14.29 -9.39 12.30
C ASN A 206 12.78 -9.66 12.50
N ASN A 207 12.11 -10.14 11.47
CA ASN A 207 10.72 -10.58 11.47
C ASN A 207 10.62 -11.75 10.50
N ASP A 208 9.92 -12.80 10.88
CA ASP A 208 9.69 -13.97 10.03
C ASP A 208 8.52 -13.77 9.05
N LYS A 209 7.76 -12.70 9.20
CA LYS A 209 6.58 -12.38 8.37
C LYS A 209 6.78 -11.06 7.65
N LEU A 210 6.60 -11.10 6.34
CA LEU A 210 6.87 -9.99 5.45
C LEU A 210 5.71 -9.74 4.50
N PHE A 211 5.56 -8.50 4.06
CA PHE A 211 4.70 -8.14 2.95
C PHE A 211 5.57 -7.57 1.81
N ILE A 212 5.63 -8.28 0.70
CA ILE A 212 6.25 -7.79 -0.53
C ILE A 212 5.24 -6.87 -1.21
N VAL A 213 5.45 -5.55 -1.06
CA VAL A 213 4.47 -4.50 -1.43
C VAL A 213 4.58 -4.03 -2.87
N ASP A 214 5.18 -4.83 -3.73
CA ASP A 214 5.23 -4.57 -5.17
C ASP A 214 3.81 -4.37 -5.74
N ASN A 215 3.66 -3.51 -6.75
CA ASN A 215 2.35 -3.31 -7.38
C ASN A 215 1.77 -4.61 -7.99
N SER A 216 2.64 -5.47 -8.49
CA SER A 216 2.37 -6.84 -8.92
C SER A 216 3.70 -7.54 -9.09
N LEU A 217 3.83 -8.78 -8.62
CA LEU A 217 4.97 -9.63 -8.95
C LEU A 217 4.76 -10.33 -10.30
N ALA A 218 3.50 -10.53 -10.73
CA ALA A 218 3.09 -11.16 -11.98
C ALA A 218 3.46 -10.33 -13.23
N GLN A 219 4.67 -9.79 -13.30
CA GLN A 219 5.11 -8.95 -14.42
C GLN A 219 6.05 -9.67 -15.38
N ASP A 220 6.82 -10.65 -14.89
CA ASP A 220 7.71 -11.50 -15.66
C ASP A 220 7.84 -12.85 -14.96
N LYS A 221 7.29 -13.89 -15.56
CA LYS A 221 7.24 -15.25 -14.99
C LYS A 221 8.64 -15.79 -14.64
N LYS A 222 9.64 -15.55 -15.50
CA LYS A 222 11.01 -16.06 -15.25
C LYS A 222 11.65 -15.37 -14.06
N TRP A 223 11.54 -14.04 -14.02
CA TRP A 223 12.04 -13.23 -12.92
C TRP A 223 11.36 -13.61 -11.59
N GLU A 224 10.05 -13.83 -11.62
CA GLU A 224 9.25 -14.19 -10.45
C GLU A 224 9.72 -15.53 -9.85
N ILE A 225 9.93 -16.54 -10.69
CA ILE A 225 10.47 -17.84 -10.28
C ILE A 225 11.89 -17.70 -9.70
N GLU A 226 12.77 -16.93 -10.33
CA GLU A 226 14.12 -16.71 -9.83
C GLU A 226 14.14 -15.93 -8.51
N LEU A 227 13.26 -14.93 -8.34
CA LEU A 227 13.04 -14.26 -7.06
C LEU A 227 12.67 -15.27 -5.96
N PHE A 228 11.68 -16.14 -6.23
CA PHE A 228 11.25 -17.12 -5.24
C PHE A 228 12.34 -18.14 -4.90
N LYS A 229 13.13 -18.57 -5.88
CA LYS A 229 14.31 -19.41 -5.63
C LYS A 229 15.34 -18.69 -4.74
N ALA A 230 15.59 -17.41 -5.02
CA ALA A 230 16.58 -16.61 -4.28
C ALA A 230 16.18 -16.40 -2.81
N ILE A 231 14.90 -16.14 -2.52
CA ILE A 231 14.41 -15.86 -1.16
C ILE A 231 14.04 -17.11 -0.36
N ALA A 232 13.84 -18.27 -1.00
CA ALA A 232 13.47 -19.53 -0.31
C ALA A 232 14.41 -19.92 0.83
N PRO A 233 15.76 -19.79 0.72
CA PRO A 233 16.68 -20.14 1.80
C PRO A 233 16.48 -19.33 3.08
N LEU A 234 15.87 -18.13 3.00
CA LEU A 234 15.61 -17.28 4.16
C LEU A 234 14.51 -17.81 5.09
N LYS A 235 13.73 -18.79 4.61
CA LYS A 235 12.61 -19.43 5.36
C LYS A 235 11.61 -18.43 5.97
N LYS A 236 11.49 -17.24 5.36
CA LYS A 236 10.50 -16.22 5.73
C LYS A 236 9.12 -16.64 5.25
N LYS A 237 8.07 -16.12 5.91
CA LYS A 237 6.70 -16.20 5.44
C LYS A 237 6.32 -14.85 4.87
N TRP A 238 5.74 -14.84 3.69
CA TRP A 238 5.43 -13.58 3.03
C TRP A 238 4.06 -13.60 2.35
N CYS A 239 3.44 -12.44 2.32
CA CYS A 239 2.28 -12.13 1.50
C CYS A 239 2.67 -11.08 0.44
N CYS A 240 1.85 -10.93 -0.58
CA CYS A 240 2.10 -9.96 -1.66
C CYS A 240 0.81 -9.58 -2.39
N HIS A 241 0.91 -8.60 -3.27
CA HIS A 241 -0.05 -8.37 -4.34
C HIS A 241 0.07 -9.48 -5.41
N PRO A 242 -0.66 -9.42 -6.55
CA PRO A 242 -0.78 -10.55 -7.46
C PRO A 242 0.55 -11.19 -7.86
N ILE A 243 0.56 -12.52 -7.85
CA ILE A 243 1.54 -13.38 -8.54
C ILE A 243 0.83 -14.12 -9.67
N GLU A 244 1.59 -14.66 -10.63
CA GLU A 244 1.02 -15.48 -11.70
C GLU A 244 0.32 -16.71 -11.14
N ASP A 245 -0.86 -17.05 -11.68
CA ASP A 245 -1.66 -18.24 -11.31
C ASP A 245 -1.23 -19.50 -12.06
N ASP A 246 0.04 -19.58 -12.42
CA ASP A 246 0.66 -20.71 -13.12
C ASP A 246 1.23 -21.72 -12.11
N ASP A 247 1.05 -23.01 -12.36
CA ASP A 247 1.43 -24.10 -11.45
C ASP A 247 2.92 -24.09 -11.07
N GLU A 248 3.80 -23.75 -12.02
CA GLU A 248 5.23 -23.66 -11.73
C GLU A 248 5.53 -22.49 -10.79
N VAL A 249 4.96 -21.32 -11.05
CA VAL A 249 5.10 -20.13 -10.21
C VAL A 249 4.59 -20.41 -8.81
N LEU A 250 3.38 -20.95 -8.67
CA LEU A 250 2.75 -21.24 -7.37
C LEU A 250 3.54 -22.27 -6.57
N LYS A 251 4.13 -23.26 -7.24
CA LYS A 251 5.03 -24.26 -6.63
C LYS A 251 6.27 -23.59 -6.01
N TYR A 252 6.93 -22.68 -6.74
CA TYR A 252 8.10 -21.95 -6.21
C TYR A 252 7.70 -20.93 -5.15
N ALA A 253 6.61 -20.22 -5.32
CA ALA A 253 6.08 -19.28 -4.35
C ALA A 253 5.78 -19.95 -3.00
N SER A 254 5.05 -21.09 -3.04
CA SER A 254 4.72 -21.88 -1.84
C SER A 254 5.98 -22.38 -1.12
N LYS A 255 6.98 -22.89 -1.88
CA LYS A 255 8.28 -23.34 -1.33
C LYS A 255 9.07 -22.17 -0.72
N ALA A 256 8.99 -20.98 -1.31
CA ALA A 256 9.64 -19.78 -0.82
C ALA A 256 8.96 -19.15 0.41
N GLY A 257 7.78 -19.66 0.79
CA GLY A 257 7.07 -19.23 1.98
C GLY A 257 5.88 -18.32 1.74
N ALA A 258 5.39 -18.21 0.49
CA ALA A 258 4.11 -17.57 0.21
C ALA A 258 2.99 -18.24 0.99
N TRP A 259 2.18 -17.46 1.68
CA TRP A 259 1.06 -18.01 2.45
C TRP A 259 -0.25 -17.29 2.18
N TYR A 260 -0.17 -16.12 1.57
CA TYR A 260 -1.30 -15.21 1.40
C TYR A 260 -1.05 -14.27 0.24
N VAL A 261 -2.07 -14.03 -0.59
CA VAL A 261 -1.97 -13.16 -1.76
C VAL A 261 -3.22 -12.30 -1.90
N TYR A 262 -3.03 -11.04 -2.28
CA TYR A 262 -4.11 -10.16 -2.72
C TYR A 262 -4.40 -10.40 -4.19
N GLN A 263 -5.65 -10.68 -4.54
CA GLN A 263 -6.08 -10.93 -5.91
C GLN A 263 -7.32 -10.11 -6.26
N ALA A 264 -7.29 -9.43 -7.40
CA ALA A 264 -8.48 -8.75 -7.90
C ALA A 264 -9.56 -9.76 -8.29
N ILE A 265 -10.75 -9.57 -7.74
CA ILE A 265 -11.98 -10.28 -8.11
C ILE A 265 -12.86 -9.29 -8.86
N PHE A 266 -13.03 -9.47 -10.15
CA PHE A 266 -13.70 -8.51 -11.03
C PHE A 266 -14.98 -9.05 -11.68
N ASP A 267 -15.26 -10.34 -11.53
CA ASP A 267 -16.49 -10.97 -12.00
C ASP A 267 -16.77 -12.29 -11.25
N THR A 268 -17.83 -13.00 -11.66
CA THR A 268 -18.27 -14.26 -11.08
C THR A 268 -18.01 -15.47 -12.01
N SER A 269 -16.97 -15.38 -12.84
CA SER A 269 -16.66 -16.39 -13.84
C SER A 269 -15.99 -17.64 -13.25
N ASP A 270 -16.04 -18.73 -14.00
CA ASP A 270 -15.27 -19.94 -13.69
C ASP A 270 -13.76 -19.70 -13.74
N TYR A 271 -13.29 -18.70 -14.47
CA TYR A 271 -11.90 -18.28 -14.44
C TYR A 271 -11.49 -17.84 -13.01
N ILE A 272 -12.27 -16.95 -12.39
CA ILE A 272 -12.02 -16.51 -11.01
C ILE A 272 -12.11 -17.67 -10.02
N ARG A 273 -13.13 -18.53 -10.15
CA ARG A 273 -13.30 -19.73 -9.33
C ARG A 273 -12.07 -20.64 -9.38
N ASN A 274 -11.63 -20.98 -10.57
CA ASN A 274 -10.48 -21.86 -10.79
C ASN A 274 -9.19 -21.23 -10.32
N ARG A 275 -9.02 -19.91 -10.48
CA ARG A 275 -7.88 -19.15 -10.02
C ARG A 275 -7.75 -19.18 -8.50
N VAL A 276 -8.82 -18.86 -7.76
CA VAL A 276 -8.85 -18.94 -6.29
C VAL A 276 -8.54 -20.36 -5.82
N LYS A 277 -9.20 -21.36 -6.43
CA LYS A 277 -8.94 -22.76 -6.10
C LYS A 277 -7.48 -23.14 -6.30
N ARG A 278 -6.85 -22.73 -7.40
CA ARG A 278 -5.45 -23.05 -7.71
C ARG A 278 -4.50 -22.50 -6.64
N TYR A 279 -4.65 -21.26 -6.19
CA TYR A 279 -3.85 -20.74 -5.07
C TYR A 279 -4.01 -21.57 -3.80
N LYS A 280 -5.25 -21.93 -3.47
CA LYS A 280 -5.56 -22.76 -2.28
C LYS A 280 -4.95 -24.15 -2.39
N ASP A 281 -4.93 -24.78 -3.58
CA ASP A 281 -4.31 -26.08 -3.82
C ASP A 281 -2.80 -26.08 -3.53
N TYR A 282 -2.11 -24.93 -3.72
CA TYR A 282 -0.71 -24.73 -3.31
C TYR A 282 -0.55 -24.22 -1.86
N GLY A 283 -1.66 -24.14 -1.13
CA GLY A 283 -1.69 -23.68 0.27
C GLY A 283 -1.41 -22.20 0.44
N ILE A 284 -1.73 -21.39 -0.55
CA ILE A 284 -1.66 -19.93 -0.51
C ILE A 284 -3.09 -19.42 -0.36
N ALA A 285 -3.38 -18.75 0.75
CA ALA A 285 -4.68 -18.13 0.99
C ALA A 285 -4.88 -16.90 0.09
N VAL A 286 -6.13 -16.59 -0.24
CA VAL A 286 -6.49 -15.49 -1.14
C VAL A 286 -7.35 -14.46 -0.41
N GLU A 287 -6.90 -13.21 -0.40
CA GLU A 287 -7.78 -12.06 -0.16
C GLU A 287 -8.24 -11.48 -1.50
N GLY A 288 -9.54 -11.57 -1.75
CA GLY A 288 -10.14 -10.93 -2.90
C GLY A 288 -10.22 -9.42 -2.68
N THR A 289 -9.67 -8.63 -3.61
CA THR A 289 -9.88 -7.18 -3.66
C THR A 289 -10.99 -6.88 -4.65
N ILE A 290 -12.10 -6.33 -4.15
CA ILE A 290 -13.34 -6.12 -4.90
C ILE A 290 -13.67 -4.64 -4.98
N ILE A 291 -13.85 -4.11 -6.19
CA ILE A 291 -14.28 -2.73 -6.40
C ILE A 291 -15.78 -2.73 -6.72
N LEU A 292 -16.57 -2.00 -5.92
CA LEU A 292 -18.00 -1.81 -6.11
C LEU A 292 -18.30 -0.45 -6.75
N GLY A 293 -19.39 -0.35 -7.49
CA GLY A 293 -19.86 0.89 -8.09
C GLY A 293 -19.24 1.19 -9.45
N LEU A 294 -18.81 0.16 -10.20
CA LEU A 294 -18.49 0.29 -11.61
C LEU A 294 -19.77 0.64 -12.40
N ASP A 295 -19.60 1.17 -13.62
CA ASP A 295 -20.70 1.71 -14.41
C ASP A 295 -21.74 0.67 -14.85
N ASP A 296 -21.39 -0.61 -14.82
CA ASP A 296 -22.21 -1.78 -15.12
C ASP A 296 -22.69 -2.54 -13.87
N HIS A 297 -22.35 -2.07 -12.68
CA HIS A 297 -22.78 -2.69 -11.43
C HIS A 297 -24.17 -2.18 -11.03
N ASP A 298 -25.16 -3.07 -11.07
CA ASP A 298 -26.47 -2.88 -10.43
C ASP A 298 -26.54 -3.57 -9.05
N GLU A 299 -27.66 -3.43 -8.36
CA GLU A 299 -27.90 -4.05 -7.05
C GLU A 299 -27.82 -5.57 -7.10
N ASP A 300 -28.42 -6.19 -8.13
CA ASP A 300 -28.48 -7.65 -8.27
C ASP A 300 -27.09 -8.21 -8.57
N TYR A 301 -26.29 -7.53 -9.38
CA TYR A 301 -24.92 -7.91 -9.64
C TYR A 301 -24.07 -7.94 -8.35
N ILE A 302 -24.15 -6.88 -7.53
CA ILE A 302 -23.40 -6.83 -6.28
C ILE A 302 -23.79 -7.95 -5.32
N LYS A 303 -25.08 -8.26 -5.23
CA LYS A 303 -25.57 -9.37 -4.39
C LYS A 303 -25.06 -10.72 -4.90
N ARG A 304 -25.20 -10.98 -6.20
CA ARG A 304 -24.67 -12.23 -6.82
C ARG A 304 -23.17 -12.35 -6.64
N LEU A 305 -22.43 -11.24 -6.72
CA LEU A 305 -20.98 -11.24 -6.48
C LEU A 305 -20.66 -11.67 -5.05
N VAL A 306 -21.36 -11.17 -4.04
CA VAL A 306 -21.16 -11.56 -2.64
C VAL A 306 -21.48 -13.05 -2.43
N ASP A 307 -22.59 -13.53 -3.00
CA ASP A 307 -22.99 -14.95 -2.94
C ASP A 307 -21.93 -15.86 -3.60
N PHE A 308 -21.38 -15.44 -4.75
CA PHE A 308 -20.30 -16.14 -5.43
C PHE A 308 -19.03 -16.23 -4.58
N LEU A 309 -18.64 -15.15 -3.88
CA LEU A 309 -17.48 -15.16 -3.01
C LEU A 309 -17.62 -16.14 -1.86
N LEU A 310 -18.84 -16.29 -1.32
CA LEU A 310 -19.15 -17.29 -0.29
C LEU A 310 -19.13 -18.71 -0.88
N GLU A 311 -19.71 -18.91 -2.07
CA GLU A 311 -19.72 -20.19 -2.76
C GLU A 311 -18.31 -20.72 -3.07
N ILE A 312 -17.39 -19.87 -3.52
CA ILE A 312 -16.00 -20.28 -3.79
C ILE A 312 -15.15 -20.41 -2.51
N ASP A 313 -15.76 -20.25 -1.35
CA ASP A 313 -15.07 -20.28 -0.04
C ASP A 313 -13.82 -19.38 -0.03
N LEU A 314 -13.98 -18.12 -0.46
CA LEU A 314 -12.88 -17.16 -0.46
C LEU A 314 -12.39 -16.91 0.97
N ASP A 315 -11.08 -16.94 1.18
CA ASP A 315 -10.51 -16.84 2.52
C ASP A 315 -10.80 -15.48 3.17
N LEU A 316 -10.55 -14.39 2.44
CA LEU A 316 -10.82 -13.02 2.87
C LEU A 316 -11.32 -12.18 1.68
N ALA A 317 -12.08 -11.14 1.96
CA ALA A 317 -12.53 -10.16 0.98
C ALA A 317 -12.30 -8.74 1.49
N GLU A 318 -11.74 -7.88 0.65
CA GLU A 318 -11.68 -6.45 0.85
C GLU A 318 -12.58 -5.75 -0.16
N PHE A 319 -13.72 -5.26 0.32
CA PHE A 319 -14.62 -4.48 -0.52
C PHE A 319 -14.23 -3.02 -0.49
N THR A 320 -14.14 -2.42 -1.67
CA THR A 320 -13.86 -0.99 -1.84
C THR A 320 -14.89 -0.36 -2.76
N ILE A 321 -15.17 0.91 -2.55
CA ILE A 321 -15.97 1.70 -3.47
C ILE A 321 -15.03 2.34 -4.48
N LEU A 322 -15.39 2.28 -5.78
CA LEU A 322 -14.66 2.98 -6.82
C LEU A 322 -14.40 4.44 -6.41
N THR A 323 -13.14 4.80 -6.31
CA THR A 323 -12.75 6.15 -5.92
C THR A 323 -11.95 6.78 -7.05
N PRO A 324 -12.48 7.83 -7.68
CA PRO A 324 -11.79 8.52 -8.76
C PRO A 324 -10.65 9.38 -8.17
N TYR A 325 -9.41 8.93 -8.34
CA TYR A 325 -8.24 9.72 -7.93
C TYR A 325 -7.79 10.65 -9.05
N PRO A 326 -7.32 11.87 -8.73
CA PRO A 326 -6.78 12.80 -9.73
C PRO A 326 -5.72 12.13 -10.63
N HIS A 327 -5.59 12.61 -11.87
CA HIS A 327 -4.68 12.11 -12.90
C HIS A 327 -4.99 10.70 -13.41
N THR A 328 -6.09 10.07 -12.98
CA THR A 328 -6.58 8.82 -13.57
C THR A 328 -7.60 9.08 -14.68
N LYS A 329 -7.75 8.11 -15.60
CA LYS A 329 -8.82 8.18 -16.61
C LYS A 329 -10.20 8.25 -15.96
N THR A 330 -10.42 7.49 -14.90
CA THR A 330 -11.68 7.49 -14.12
C THR A 330 -12.01 8.88 -13.60
N TRP A 331 -11.03 9.59 -13.04
CA TRP A 331 -11.20 10.97 -12.62
C TRP A 331 -11.60 11.88 -13.78
N ALA A 332 -10.86 11.84 -14.88
CA ALA A 332 -11.08 12.69 -16.04
C ALA A 332 -12.48 12.47 -16.64
N ASP A 333 -12.91 11.22 -16.78
CA ASP A 333 -14.23 10.86 -17.31
C ASP A 333 -15.34 11.34 -16.37
N MET A 334 -15.26 11.03 -15.07
CA MET A 334 -16.27 11.45 -14.08
C MET A 334 -16.34 12.97 -13.90
N HIS A 335 -15.19 13.66 -14.01
CA HIS A 335 -15.17 15.12 -13.97
C HIS A 335 -15.87 15.71 -15.19
N LYS A 336 -15.57 15.21 -16.38
CA LYS A 336 -16.23 15.62 -17.64
C LYS A 336 -17.75 15.35 -17.60
N GLU A 337 -18.14 14.20 -17.04
CA GLU A 337 -19.55 13.80 -16.89
C GLU A 337 -20.26 14.49 -15.71
N LYS A 338 -19.57 15.34 -14.95
CA LYS A 338 -20.10 16.02 -13.74
C LYS A 338 -20.62 15.03 -12.68
N ARG A 339 -19.95 13.92 -12.53
CA ARG A 339 -20.30 12.87 -11.58
C ARG A 339 -19.56 12.96 -10.25
N ILE A 340 -18.55 13.79 -10.10
CA ILE A 340 -17.88 14.03 -8.81
C ILE A 340 -18.85 14.79 -7.90
N LEU A 341 -19.09 14.29 -6.68
CA LEU A 341 -20.02 14.89 -5.72
C LEU A 341 -19.41 16.06 -4.97
N HIS A 342 -18.16 15.92 -4.54
CA HIS A 342 -17.44 16.91 -3.74
C HIS A 342 -15.93 16.63 -3.76
N TYR A 343 -15.14 17.60 -3.27
CA TYR A 343 -13.69 17.52 -3.14
C TYR A 343 -13.25 17.48 -1.67
N ASN A 344 -14.06 16.90 -0.77
CA ASN A 344 -13.63 16.60 0.58
C ASN A 344 -12.70 15.37 0.54
N TRP A 345 -11.40 15.61 0.45
CA TRP A 345 -10.40 14.54 0.29
C TRP A 345 -10.37 13.51 1.43
N ARG A 346 -10.87 13.85 2.62
CA ARG A 346 -11.03 12.89 3.73
C ARG A 346 -11.91 11.70 3.38
N ASP A 347 -12.86 11.90 2.47
CA ASP A 347 -13.82 10.89 2.03
C ASP A 347 -13.31 10.04 0.87
N TYR A 348 -12.16 10.42 0.23
CA TYR A 348 -11.52 9.64 -0.84
C TYR A 348 -10.67 8.49 -0.26
N ASN A 349 -11.35 7.59 0.42
CA ASN A 349 -10.75 6.52 1.23
C ASN A 349 -11.23 5.12 0.81
N ALA A 350 -11.88 5.00 -0.35
CA ALA A 350 -12.46 3.78 -0.89
C ALA A 350 -13.57 3.11 -0.05
N GLY A 351 -14.00 3.75 1.05
CA GLY A 351 -15.12 3.30 1.89
C GLY A 351 -16.34 4.20 1.82
N LYS A 352 -16.23 5.33 1.12
CA LYS A 352 -17.33 6.29 0.94
C LYS A 352 -17.60 6.58 -0.53
N VAL A 353 -18.87 6.77 -0.85
CA VAL A 353 -19.30 7.17 -2.19
C VAL A 353 -19.03 8.65 -2.39
N VAL A 354 -18.16 8.98 -3.35
CA VAL A 354 -17.75 10.36 -3.69
C VAL A 354 -18.12 10.74 -5.12
N PHE A 355 -18.91 9.92 -5.79
CA PHE A 355 -19.34 10.12 -7.18
C PHE A 355 -20.77 9.61 -7.39
N LYS A 356 -21.40 10.00 -8.50
CA LYS A 356 -22.74 9.53 -8.93
C LYS A 356 -22.59 8.22 -9.71
N PRO A 357 -23.07 7.07 -9.18
CA PRO A 357 -23.12 5.80 -9.92
C PRO A 357 -24.11 5.90 -11.10
N LYS A 358 -23.96 5.06 -12.14
CA LYS A 358 -24.89 5.07 -13.29
C LYS A 358 -26.19 4.32 -13.05
N LEU A 359 -26.13 3.19 -12.34
CA LEU A 359 -27.27 2.26 -12.25
C LEU A 359 -27.97 2.28 -10.88
N MET A 360 -27.56 3.17 -9.98
CA MET A 360 -28.18 3.30 -8.66
C MET A 360 -27.91 4.67 -8.07
N SER A 361 -28.55 5.00 -6.95
CA SER A 361 -28.25 6.22 -6.19
C SER A 361 -26.97 6.05 -5.36
N GLU A 362 -26.35 7.16 -4.96
CA GLU A 362 -25.18 7.21 -4.08
C GLU A 362 -25.46 6.49 -2.75
N LYS A 363 -26.65 6.73 -2.18
CA LYS A 363 -27.11 6.09 -0.94
C LYS A 363 -27.21 4.57 -1.12
N LYS A 364 -27.77 4.10 -2.24
CA LYS A 364 -27.91 2.68 -2.52
C LYS A 364 -26.53 2.00 -2.64
N LEU A 365 -25.57 2.63 -3.32
CA LEU A 365 -24.21 2.07 -3.42
C LEU A 365 -23.55 1.96 -2.05
N GLN A 366 -23.72 2.98 -1.17
CA GLN A 366 -23.18 2.91 0.19
C GLN A 366 -23.87 1.80 1.01
N GLU A 367 -25.17 1.62 0.87
CA GLU A 367 -25.91 0.51 1.51
C GLU A 367 -25.40 -0.86 1.03
N LEU A 368 -25.15 -1.01 -0.27
CA LEU A 368 -24.63 -2.24 -0.85
C LEU A 368 -23.17 -2.53 -0.46
N TYR A 369 -22.34 -1.51 -0.31
CA TYR A 369 -21.01 -1.65 0.27
C TYR A 369 -21.09 -2.22 1.71
N ASN A 370 -21.94 -1.66 2.55
CA ASN A 370 -22.15 -2.14 3.91
C ASN A 370 -22.74 -3.56 3.92
N TYR A 371 -23.68 -3.85 3.01
CA TYR A 371 -24.24 -5.18 2.80
C TYR A 371 -23.16 -6.21 2.45
N ALA A 372 -22.26 -5.89 1.52
CA ALA A 372 -21.20 -6.81 1.10
C ALA A 372 -20.29 -7.20 2.29
N TRP A 373 -19.81 -6.21 3.06
CA TRP A 373 -19.01 -6.46 4.26
C TRP A 373 -19.76 -7.29 5.30
N ASN A 374 -20.98 -6.90 5.64
CA ASN A 374 -21.77 -7.57 6.67
C ASN A 374 -22.20 -8.99 6.27
N THR A 375 -22.50 -9.22 5.00
CA THR A 375 -22.92 -10.52 4.51
C THR A 375 -21.75 -11.50 4.42
N PHE A 376 -20.63 -11.08 3.85
CA PHE A 376 -19.45 -11.94 3.70
C PHE A 376 -18.85 -12.35 5.04
N TYR A 377 -18.87 -11.47 6.03
CA TYR A 377 -18.30 -11.71 7.36
C TYR A 377 -19.35 -12.04 8.44
N LYS A 378 -20.59 -12.37 8.05
CA LYS A 378 -21.69 -12.66 8.96
C LYS A 378 -21.41 -13.81 9.91
N ASP A 379 -20.96 -14.95 9.35
CA ASP A 379 -20.79 -16.19 10.11
C ASP A 379 -19.39 -16.29 10.74
N GLU A 380 -18.38 -15.71 10.12
CA GLU A 380 -17.02 -15.65 10.65
C GLU A 380 -16.42 -14.25 10.46
N PRO A 381 -16.33 -13.42 11.53
CA PRO A 381 -15.73 -12.11 11.46
C PRO A 381 -14.30 -12.11 10.88
N GLN A 382 -13.94 -11.07 10.12
CA GLN A 382 -12.64 -10.94 9.44
C GLN A 382 -11.45 -11.29 10.36
N ARG A 383 -11.47 -10.82 11.62
CA ARG A 383 -10.44 -11.12 12.62
C ARG A 383 -10.27 -12.61 12.92
N LEU A 384 -11.38 -13.38 12.90
CA LEU A 384 -11.34 -14.82 13.14
C LEU A 384 -10.87 -15.59 11.90
N LYS A 385 -11.32 -15.19 10.71
CA LYS A 385 -10.78 -15.73 9.44
C LYS A 385 -9.27 -15.52 9.36
N MET A 386 -8.78 -14.32 9.66
CA MET A 386 -7.35 -14.02 9.69
C MET A 386 -6.61 -14.83 10.76
N ALA A 387 -7.17 -14.97 11.98
CA ALA A 387 -6.57 -15.78 13.02
C ALA A 387 -6.47 -17.27 12.63
N ARG A 388 -7.47 -17.78 11.91
CA ARG A 388 -7.46 -19.15 11.35
C ARG A 388 -6.30 -19.33 10.37
N LEU A 389 -6.11 -18.39 9.46
CA LEU A 389 -5.01 -18.40 8.49
C LEU A 389 -3.64 -18.38 9.20
N PHE A 390 -3.45 -17.55 10.21
CA PHE A 390 -2.22 -17.53 11.01
C PHE A 390 -1.99 -18.84 11.77
N LYS A 391 -3.05 -19.51 12.26
CA LYS A 391 -2.94 -20.82 12.90
C LYS A 391 -2.52 -21.92 11.91
N GLN A 392 -3.02 -21.88 10.69
CA GLN A 392 -2.61 -22.81 9.63
C GLN A 392 -1.11 -22.65 9.28
N LEU A 393 -0.57 -21.44 9.29
CA LEU A 393 0.86 -21.19 9.13
C LEU A 393 1.72 -21.87 10.19
N LYS A 394 1.29 -21.84 11.46
CA LYS A 394 2.01 -22.51 12.55
C LYS A 394 2.02 -24.02 12.39
N ASN A 395 0.90 -24.61 11.97
CA ASN A 395 0.76 -26.05 11.80
C ASN A 395 1.58 -26.57 10.61
N LYS A 396 1.67 -25.83 9.49
CA LYS A 396 2.56 -26.20 8.37
C LYS A 396 4.03 -26.25 8.77
N ASN A 397 4.46 -25.41 9.70
CA ASN A 397 5.83 -25.45 10.21
C ASN A 397 6.14 -26.68 11.08
N SER A 398 5.11 -27.29 11.72
CA SER A 398 5.28 -28.55 12.46
C SER A 398 5.40 -29.76 11.53
N ILE A 399 4.62 -29.81 10.46
CA ILE A 399 4.63 -30.90 9.46
C ILE A 399 5.97 -30.93 8.69
N ILE A 400 6.54 -29.76 8.35
CA ILE A 400 7.84 -29.67 7.68
C ILE A 400 8.98 -30.11 8.62
N LYS A 401 8.85 -29.96 9.94
CA LYS A 401 9.84 -30.46 10.92
C LYS A 401 9.81 -31.97 11.11
N GLU A 402 8.67 -32.61 10.88
CA GLU A 402 8.51 -34.08 11.02
C GLU A 402 8.84 -34.84 9.72
N GLY A 403 8.86 -34.15 8.57
CA GLY A 403 9.20 -34.76 7.26
C GLY A 403 10.68 -34.75 6.88
N VAL A 404 11.57 -34.29 7.76
CA VAL A 404 13.03 -34.34 7.59
C VAL A 404 13.59 -35.20 8.73
N LYS A 405 13.45 -36.51 8.61
CA LYS A 405 14.27 -37.51 9.27
C LYS A 405 14.85 -38.44 8.23
#